data_9c9ea8376683581c6478e1552bfc6e87
#
_entry.id   9c9ea8376683581c6478e1552bfc6e87
#
_cell.length_a   1.000
_cell.length_b   1.000
_cell.length_c   1.000
_cell.angle_alpha   90.00
_cell.angle_beta   90.00
_cell.angle_gamma   90.00
#
_symmetry.space_group_name_H-M   'P 1'
#
loop_
_entity.id
_entity.type
_entity.pdbx_description
1 polymer ?
#
loop_
_entity_poly.entity_id
_entity_poly.type
_entity_poly.pdbx_seq_one_letter_code
_entity_poly.pdbx_strand_id
1 'polypeptide(L)'
;CIRDRGVTLQVTASGNKAVAFCGHAGLEVVSQAVQLGDHPQLERLLGAIRVQLDAYAQGKVDCVYLAYSRFINAMKQEPVIEQLLPLTDDKLASLGEKPHAYSWDYIYEPNAQTVLDELLKRYVEALIYSSVAENMASEQSARMVAMKAASDNAKKLIGELQLVYNKTRQAGITKEITEIVGGAAAVS
;
A
#
# COMPACT_ATOMS: atom_id res chain seq x y z
N CYS A 1 -18.48 -3.66 9.33
CA CYS A 1 -19.28 -2.50 9.60
C CYS A 1 -19.22 -2.03 11.04
N ILE A 2 -18.15 -1.31 11.38
CA ILE A 2 -17.97 -0.72 12.72
C ILE A 2 -19.03 0.39 12.93
N ARG A 3 -19.37 1.13 11.87
CA ARG A 3 -20.35 2.22 11.89
C ARG A 3 -21.78 1.79 12.29
N ASP A 4 -22.18 0.57 11.98
CA ASP A 4 -23.52 0.04 12.28
C ASP A 4 -23.71 -0.32 13.77
N ARG A 5 -22.64 -0.34 14.56
CA ARG A 5 -22.68 -0.70 15.98
C ARG A 5 -22.70 0.50 16.94
N GLY A 6 -22.91 1.71 16.43
CA GLY A 6 -22.92 2.93 17.28
C GLY A 6 -21.56 3.31 17.87
N VAL A 7 -20.47 2.83 17.26
CA VAL A 7 -19.10 3.14 17.68
C VAL A 7 -18.62 4.40 16.97
N THR A 8 -18.09 5.36 17.72
CA THR A 8 -17.44 6.54 17.15
C THR A 8 -16.08 6.15 16.59
N LEU A 9 -15.85 6.44 15.31
CA LEU A 9 -14.60 6.12 14.61
C LEU A 9 -13.82 7.39 14.31
N GLN A 10 -12.63 7.50 14.87
CA GLN A 10 -11.64 8.53 14.53
C GLN A 10 -10.55 7.95 13.65
N VAL A 11 -10.16 8.67 12.60
CA VAL A 11 -9.21 8.18 11.61
C VAL A 11 -8.00 9.09 11.51
N THR A 12 -6.82 8.49 11.52
CA THR A 12 -5.58 9.12 11.05
C THR A 12 -5.26 8.57 9.67
N ALA A 13 -5.27 9.44 8.66
CA ALA A 13 -5.08 9.02 7.27
C ALA A 13 -3.65 9.32 6.80
N SER A 14 -2.98 8.29 6.25
CA SER A 14 -1.66 8.42 5.64
C SER A 14 -1.78 8.34 4.12
N GLY A 15 -1.40 9.42 3.43
CA GLY A 15 -1.45 9.55 1.98
C GLY A 15 -2.72 10.22 1.44
N ASN A 16 -2.58 10.90 0.29
CA ASN A 16 -3.65 11.70 -0.32
C ASN A 16 -4.91 10.88 -0.66
N LYS A 17 -4.75 9.65 -1.12
CA LYS A 17 -5.88 8.78 -1.49
C LYS A 17 -6.68 8.34 -0.27
N ALA A 18 -6.00 8.04 0.84
CA ALA A 18 -6.65 7.68 2.09
C ALA A 18 -7.46 8.86 2.65
N VAL A 19 -6.90 10.06 2.63
CA VAL A 19 -7.58 11.29 3.06
C VAL A 19 -8.84 11.54 2.21
N ALA A 20 -8.73 11.46 0.87
CA ALA A 20 -9.85 11.63 -0.03
C ALA A 20 -10.96 10.59 0.20
N PHE A 21 -10.59 9.32 0.40
CA PHE A 21 -11.55 8.27 0.71
C PHE A 21 -12.27 8.50 2.02
N CYS A 22 -11.54 8.85 3.08
CA CYS A 22 -12.14 9.15 4.39
C CYS A 22 -13.12 10.32 4.32
N GLY A 23 -12.79 11.36 3.54
CA GLY A 23 -13.68 12.49 3.30
C GLY A 23 -14.98 12.06 2.58
N HIS A 24 -14.88 11.21 1.54
CA HIS A 24 -16.07 10.68 0.83
C HIS A 24 -16.91 9.74 1.71
N ALA A 25 -16.26 8.95 2.55
CA ALA A 25 -16.94 8.04 3.47
C ALA A 25 -17.57 8.76 4.67
N GLY A 26 -17.35 10.08 4.83
CA GLY A 26 -17.84 10.85 5.97
C GLY A 26 -17.24 10.42 7.31
N LEU A 27 -15.97 9.98 7.29
CA LEU A 27 -15.23 9.61 8.49
C LEU A 27 -14.57 10.84 9.10
N GLU A 28 -14.53 10.89 10.43
CA GLU A 28 -13.84 11.95 11.15
C GLU A 28 -12.32 11.77 11.05
N VAL A 29 -11.67 12.61 10.25
CA VAL A 29 -10.21 12.60 10.11
C VAL A 29 -9.62 13.57 11.13
N VAL A 30 -9.03 13.03 12.18
CA VAL A 30 -8.44 13.80 13.29
C VAL A 30 -7.03 14.30 12.94
N SER A 31 -6.28 13.50 12.20
CA SER A 31 -4.94 13.85 11.74
C SER A 31 -4.63 13.23 10.38
N GLN A 32 -3.72 13.86 9.65
CA GLN A 32 -3.32 13.39 8.33
C GLN A 32 -1.81 13.53 8.12
N ALA A 33 -1.22 12.54 7.46
CA ALA A 33 0.16 12.58 6.98
C ALA A 33 0.15 12.51 5.45
N VAL A 34 0.45 13.62 4.79
CA VAL A 34 0.51 13.73 3.32
C VAL A 34 1.92 14.06 2.87
N GLN A 35 2.21 13.81 1.59
CA GLN A 35 3.52 14.09 0.99
C GLN A 35 4.68 13.36 1.67
N LEU A 36 4.48 12.07 1.97
CA LEU A 36 5.51 11.24 2.59
C LEU A 36 6.69 10.92 1.65
N GLY A 37 6.51 11.15 0.33
CA GLY A 37 7.51 10.83 -0.68
C GLY A 37 7.74 9.32 -0.83
N ASP A 38 8.83 8.96 -1.51
CA ASP A 38 9.21 7.56 -1.72
C ASP A 38 9.96 6.96 -0.51
N HIS A 39 10.41 7.81 0.40
CA HIS A 39 11.07 7.43 1.66
C HIS A 39 10.32 8.06 2.83
N PRO A 40 9.49 7.29 3.54
CA PRO A 40 8.72 7.82 4.66
C PRO A 40 9.65 8.24 5.79
N GLN A 41 9.59 9.50 6.17
CA GLN A 41 10.33 10.00 7.33
C GLN A 41 9.53 9.66 8.59
N LEU A 42 10.17 8.92 9.51
CA LEU A 42 9.55 8.50 10.76
C LEU A 42 8.97 9.68 11.55
N GLU A 43 9.68 10.80 11.59
CA GLU A 43 9.27 12.00 12.32
C GLU A 43 7.92 12.57 11.86
N ARG A 44 7.67 12.58 10.54
CA ARG A 44 6.39 13.05 9.99
C ARG A 44 5.24 12.12 10.30
N LEU A 45 5.51 10.82 10.28
CA LEU A 45 4.52 9.80 10.66
C LEU A 45 4.20 9.89 12.13
N LEU A 46 5.20 9.99 13.01
CA LEU A 46 5.02 10.09 14.45
C LEU A 46 4.18 11.31 14.85
N GLY A 47 4.35 12.45 14.17
CA GLY A 47 3.54 13.64 14.43
C GLY A 47 2.04 13.40 14.26
N ALA A 48 1.64 12.72 13.18
CA ALA A 48 0.24 12.42 12.92
C ALA A 48 -0.31 11.32 13.85
N ILE A 49 0.52 10.36 14.22
CA ILE A 49 0.12 9.19 15.03
C ILE A 49 0.02 9.55 16.52
N ARG A 50 0.86 10.46 17.01
CA ARG A 50 0.83 10.91 18.41
C ARG A 50 -0.56 11.36 18.83
N VAL A 51 -1.32 11.99 17.94
CA VAL A 51 -2.69 12.40 18.24
C VAL A 51 -3.57 11.23 18.66
N GLN A 52 -3.44 10.07 18.01
CA GLN A 52 -4.19 8.86 18.34
C GLN A 52 -3.65 8.18 19.60
N LEU A 53 -2.33 8.15 19.76
CA LEU A 53 -1.70 7.56 20.95
C LEU A 53 -2.03 8.38 22.21
N ASP A 54 -2.03 9.70 22.10
CA ASP A 54 -2.42 10.60 23.17
C ASP A 54 -3.91 10.48 23.48
N ALA A 55 -4.77 10.32 22.48
CA ALA A 55 -6.21 10.08 22.68
C ALA A 55 -6.45 8.75 23.40
N TYR A 56 -5.70 7.71 23.09
CA TYR A 56 -5.75 6.44 23.81
C TYR A 56 -5.24 6.57 25.25
N ALA A 57 -4.12 7.24 25.47
CA ALA A 57 -3.57 7.48 26.80
C ALA A 57 -4.51 8.31 27.70
N GLN A 58 -5.30 9.21 27.09
CA GLN A 58 -6.32 10.01 27.79
C GLN A 58 -7.66 9.29 27.96
N GLY A 59 -7.78 8.03 27.53
CA GLY A 59 -9.00 7.25 27.63
C GLY A 59 -10.16 7.76 26.74
N LYS A 60 -9.86 8.55 25.70
CA LYS A 60 -10.86 9.01 24.72
C LYS A 60 -11.17 7.97 23.65
N VAL A 61 -10.26 7.03 23.45
CA VAL A 61 -10.34 5.94 22.48
C VAL A 61 -10.00 4.64 23.18
N ASP A 62 -10.85 3.63 23.03
CA ASP A 62 -10.70 2.34 23.70
C ASP A 62 -9.74 1.41 22.96
N CYS A 63 -9.69 1.49 21.63
CA CYS A 63 -8.86 0.63 20.78
C CYS A 63 -8.28 1.40 19.62
N VAL A 64 -7.06 1.06 19.23
CA VAL A 64 -6.39 1.60 18.03
C VAL A 64 -6.11 0.46 17.07
N TYR A 65 -6.57 0.60 15.84
CA TYR A 65 -6.36 -0.36 14.75
C TYR A 65 -5.49 0.24 13.67
N LEU A 66 -4.70 -0.59 13.04
CA LEU A 66 -3.84 -0.25 11.92
C LEU A 66 -4.32 -1.01 10.69
N ALA A 67 -4.70 -0.27 9.64
CA ALA A 67 -5.14 -0.82 8.37
C ALA A 67 -4.08 -0.52 7.29
N TYR A 68 -3.55 -1.56 6.67
CA TYR A 68 -2.50 -1.43 5.65
C TYR A 68 -2.49 -2.63 4.70
N SER A 69 -1.71 -2.55 3.62
CA SER A 69 -1.48 -3.69 2.72
C SER A 69 -0.15 -4.35 3.06
N ARG A 70 -0.24 -5.57 3.61
CA ARG A 70 0.92 -6.40 3.91
C ARG A 70 1.57 -6.88 2.62
N PHE A 71 2.87 -6.75 2.54
CA PHE A 71 3.66 -7.25 1.43
C PHE A 71 4.03 -8.73 1.63
N ILE A 72 3.53 -9.61 0.77
CA ILE A 72 3.89 -11.03 0.78
C ILE A 72 4.95 -11.31 -0.29
N ASN A 73 4.68 -10.87 -1.51
CA ASN A 73 5.62 -10.96 -2.63
C ASN A 73 5.21 -9.96 -3.73
N ALA A 74 6.02 -9.87 -4.80
CA ALA A 74 5.79 -8.93 -5.88
C ALA A 74 4.42 -9.08 -6.59
N MET A 75 3.80 -10.26 -6.52
CA MET A 75 2.51 -10.54 -7.18
C MET A 75 1.33 -10.57 -6.21
N LYS A 76 1.58 -10.70 -4.90
CA LYS A 76 0.53 -10.85 -3.90
C LYS A 76 0.73 -9.88 -2.75
N GLN A 77 -0.26 -9.02 -2.57
CA GLN A 77 -0.41 -8.11 -1.44
C GLN A 77 -1.75 -8.44 -0.76
N GLU A 78 -1.80 -8.27 0.55
CA GLU A 78 -2.99 -8.62 1.34
C GLU A 78 -3.39 -7.43 2.22
N PRO A 79 -4.62 -6.92 2.11
CA PRO A 79 -5.13 -5.90 3.01
C PRO A 79 -5.34 -6.52 4.39
N VAL A 80 -4.77 -5.90 5.41
CA VAL A 80 -4.82 -6.38 6.80
C VAL A 80 -5.28 -5.25 7.70
N ILE A 81 -6.07 -5.63 8.71
CA ILE A 81 -6.44 -4.76 9.83
C ILE A 81 -5.93 -5.44 11.09
N GLU A 82 -5.01 -4.79 11.78
CA GLU A 82 -4.41 -5.30 13.01
C GLU A 82 -4.69 -4.36 14.17
N GLN A 83 -4.99 -4.95 15.33
CA GLN A 83 -5.10 -4.18 16.54
C GLN A 83 -3.70 -3.75 17.00
N LEU A 84 -3.53 -2.45 17.18
CA LEU A 84 -2.29 -1.85 17.65
C LEU A 84 -2.31 -1.69 19.18
N LEU A 85 -3.41 -1.18 19.71
CA LEU A 85 -3.63 -0.99 21.15
C LEU A 85 -5.07 -1.40 21.52
N PRO A 86 -5.27 -2.00 22.71
CA PRO A 86 -4.24 -2.55 23.61
C PRO A 86 -3.46 -3.70 22.95
N LEU A 87 -2.23 -3.93 23.39
CA LEU A 87 -1.44 -5.07 22.93
C LEU A 87 -2.13 -6.36 23.41
N THR A 88 -2.43 -7.26 22.46
CA THR A 88 -3.04 -8.55 22.76
C THR A 88 -2.01 -9.52 23.34
N ASP A 89 -2.45 -10.33 24.30
CA ASP A 89 -1.60 -11.34 24.95
C ASP A 89 -0.97 -12.31 23.94
N ASP A 90 -1.67 -12.64 22.85
CA ASP A 90 -1.15 -13.47 21.77
C ASP A 90 0.08 -12.85 21.08
N LYS A 91 0.09 -11.52 20.91
CA LYS A 91 1.25 -10.82 20.32
C LYS A 91 2.44 -10.79 21.30
N LEU A 92 2.16 -10.65 22.60
CA LEU A 92 3.19 -10.69 23.62
C LEU A 92 3.74 -12.10 23.80
N ALA A 93 2.88 -13.13 23.77
CA ALA A 93 3.28 -14.53 23.82
C ALA A 93 4.17 -14.92 22.63
N SER A 94 3.84 -14.49 21.44
CA SER A 94 4.65 -14.77 20.23
C SER A 94 6.06 -14.16 20.29
N LEU A 95 6.27 -13.09 21.06
CA LEU A 95 7.59 -12.50 21.31
C LEU A 95 8.41 -13.33 22.32
N GLY A 96 7.72 -14.09 23.19
CA GLY A 96 8.35 -14.91 24.23
C GLY A 96 8.60 -16.38 23.86
N GLU A 97 8.12 -16.84 22.71
CA GLU A 97 8.13 -18.27 22.31
C GLU A 97 9.50 -18.83 21.88
N LYS A 98 10.55 -18.04 21.81
CA LYS A 98 11.90 -18.60 21.66
C LYS A 98 12.48 -18.87 23.05
N PRO A 99 12.55 -20.12 23.49
CA PRO A 99 13.26 -20.44 24.71
C PRO A 99 14.72 -20.05 24.51
N HIS A 100 15.12 -18.94 25.09
CA HIS A 100 16.53 -18.62 25.17
C HIS A 100 17.16 -19.70 26.05
N ALA A 101 18.16 -20.39 25.51
CA ALA A 101 18.91 -21.41 26.22
C ALA A 101 19.59 -20.87 27.50
N TYR A 102 19.56 -19.55 27.68
CA TYR A 102 20.14 -18.84 28.80
C TYR A 102 19.16 -17.76 29.27
N SER A 103 18.71 -17.84 30.52
CA SER A 103 18.00 -16.79 31.20
C SER A 103 19.04 -15.81 31.77
N TRP A 104 19.22 -14.68 31.10
CA TRP A 104 20.06 -13.61 31.63
C TRP A 104 19.19 -12.67 32.43
N ASP A 105 19.62 -12.38 33.68
CA ASP A 105 19.05 -11.28 34.44
C ASP A 105 19.63 -9.97 33.93
N TYR A 106 18.77 -9.10 33.40
CA TYR A 106 19.16 -7.78 32.94
C TYR A 106 19.13 -6.78 34.09
N ILE A 107 20.16 -5.94 34.18
CA ILE A 107 20.19 -4.78 35.04
C ILE A 107 19.49 -3.64 34.34
N TYR A 108 18.40 -3.15 34.89
CA TYR A 108 17.62 -2.05 34.33
C TYR A 108 18.01 -0.73 35.00
N GLU A 109 18.41 0.26 34.19
CA GLU A 109 18.68 1.62 34.68
C GLU A 109 17.75 2.62 33.99
N PRO A 110 17.01 3.49 34.69
CA PRO A 110 16.99 3.67 36.18
C PRO A 110 16.15 2.64 36.92
N ASN A 111 15.14 2.04 36.27
CA ASN A 111 14.31 0.95 36.81
C ASN A 111 13.60 0.21 35.66
N ALA A 112 13.16 -1.01 35.92
CA ALA A 112 12.54 -1.89 34.93
C ALA A 112 11.28 -1.28 34.33
N GLN A 113 10.44 -0.61 35.10
CA GLN A 113 9.18 -0.05 34.64
C GLN A 113 9.39 1.08 33.61
N THR A 114 10.29 2.02 33.91
CA THR A 114 10.61 3.12 32.99
C THR A 114 11.18 2.60 31.68
N VAL A 115 12.07 1.60 31.76
CA VAL A 115 12.67 1.00 30.55
C VAL A 115 11.62 0.27 29.73
N LEU A 116 10.72 -0.49 30.36
CA LEU A 116 9.64 -1.18 29.66
C LEU A 116 8.64 -0.21 29.02
N ASP A 117 8.26 0.86 29.69
CA ASP A 117 7.36 1.88 29.15
C ASP A 117 7.96 2.54 27.90
N GLU A 118 9.25 2.82 27.93
CA GLU A 118 9.94 3.41 26.79
C GLU A 118 10.11 2.40 25.64
N LEU A 119 10.41 1.14 25.97
CA LEU A 119 10.49 0.05 25.01
C LEU A 119 9.16 -0.19 24.29
N LEU A 120 8.04 -0.22 25.03
CA LEU A 120 6.70 -0.40 24.46
C LEU A 120 6.32 0.76 23.52
N LYS A 121 6.67 1.99 23.87
CA LYS A 121 6.48 3.13 22.96
C LYS A 121 7.25 2.94 21.66
N ARG A 122 8.52 2.59 21.74
CA ARG A 122 9.37 2.32 20.56
C ARG A 122 8.87 1.14 19.74
N TYR A 123 8.36 0.11 20.39
CA TYR A 123 7.76 -1.04 19.72
C TYR A 123 6.55 -0.63 18.87
N VAL A 124 5.63 0.17 19.43
CA VAL A 124 4.46 0.70 18.71
C VAL A 124 4.91 1.57 17.53
N GLU A 125 5.88 2.47 17.74
CA GLU A 125 6.44 3.31 16.68
C GLU A 125 7.04 2.46 15.54
N ALA A 126 7.77 1.39 15.88
CA ALA A 126 8.37 0.48 14.91
C ALA A 126 7.32 -0.31 14.12
N LEU A 127 6.24 -0.79 14.77
CA LEU A 127 5.13 -1.47 14.10
C LEU A 127 4.46 -0.57 13.07
N ILE A 128 4.22 0.68 13.42
CA ILE A 128 3.59 1.64 12.54
C ILE A 128 4.50 1.95 11.35
N TYR A 129 5.79 2.17 11.60
CA TYR A 129 6.76 2.42 10.53
C TYR A 129 6.86 1.23 9.58
N SER A 130 6.94 0.01 10.12
CA SER A 130 6.98 -1.23 9.34
C SER A 130 5.75 -1.38 8.45
N SER A 131 4.55 -1.12 8.98
CA SER A 131 3.31 -1.22 8.22
C SER A 131 3.22 -0.18 7.09
N VAL A 132 3.71 1.04 7.31
CA VAL A 132 3.79 2.05 6.25
C VAL A 132 4.79 1.64 5.18
N ALA A 133 5.96 1.12 5.55
CA ALA A 133 6.96 0.62 4.62
C ALA A 133 6.43 -0.57 3.80
N GLU A 134 5.74 -1.52 4.43
CA GLU A 134 5.07 -2.63 3.74
C GLU A 134 3.99 -2.15 2.76
N ASN A 135 3.18 -1.18 3.16
CA ASN A 135 2.15 -0.62 2.29
C ASN A 135 2.77 0.08 1.08
N MET A 136 3.88 0.81 1.25
CA MET A 136 4.61 1.44 0.15
C MET A 136 5.23 0.39 -0.77
N ALA A 137 5.86 -0.65 -0.23
CA ALA A 137 6.40 -1.75 -1.00
C ALA A 137 5.30 -2.47 -1.81
N SER A 138 4.13 -2.68 -1.21
CA SER A 138 2.95 -3.25 -1.84
C SER A 138 2.46 -2.39 -3.01
N GLU A 139 2.39 -1.07 -2.83
CA GLU A 139 2.00 -0.14 -3.90
C GLU A 139 2.99 -0.15 -5.07
N GLN A 140 4.29 -0.07 -4.80
CA GLN A 140 5.31 -0.08 -5.84
C GLN A 140 5.33 -1.40 -6.61
N SER A 141 5.15 -2.51 -5.91
CA SER A 141 5.08 -3.83 -6.52
C SER A 141 3.85 -3.99 -7.43
N ALA A 142 2.67 -3.58 -6.96
CA ALA A 142 1.46 -3.57 -7.77
C ALA A 142 1.60 -2.67 -9.01
N ARG A 143 2.22 -1.51 -8.86
CA ARG A 143 2.54 -0.59 -9.97
C ARG A 143 3.47 -1.25 -10.99
N MET A 144 4.52 -1.93 -10.55
CA MET A 144 5.46 -2.64 -11.42
C MET A 144 4.74 -3.71 -12.26
N VAL A 145 3.89 -4.52 -11.65
CA VAL A 145 3.11 -5.56 -12.34
C VAL A 145 2.15 -4.93 -13.36
N ALA A 146 1.43 -3.87 -12.97
CA ALA A 146 0.52 -3.17 -13.87
C ALA A 146 1.22 -2.54 -15.06
N MET A 147 2.39 -1.92 -14.85
CA MET A 147 3.18 -1.32 -15.94
C MET A 147 3.77 -2.37 -16.88
N LYS A 148 4.17 -3.52 -16.35
CA LYS A 148 4.60 -4.65 -17.19
C LYS A 148 3.46 -5.15 -18.08
N ALA A 149 2.28 -5.37 -17.52
CA ALA A 149 1.10 -5.79 -18.28
C ALA A 149 0.71 -4.74 -19.34
N ALA A 150 0.76 -3.45 -19.00
CA ALA A 150 0.51 -2.36 -19.95
C ALA A 150 1.52 -2.36 -21.11
N SER A 151 2.81 -2.58 -20.82
CA SER A 151 3.85 -2.67 -21.86
C SER A 151 3.64 -3.87 -22.79
N ASP A 152 3.28 -5.03 -22.24
CA ASP A 152 3.02 -6.24 -23.01
C ASP A 152 1.78 -6.06 -23.91
N ASN A 153 0.71 -5.45 -23.40
CA ASN A 153 -0.48 -5.11 -24.17
C ASN A 153 -0.16 -4.11 -25.30
N ALA A 154 0.66 -3.10 -25.02
CA ALA A 154 1.09 -2.13 -26.04
C ALA A 154 1.87 -2.81 -27.17
N LYS A 155 2.80 -3.73 -26.84
CA LYS A 155 3.55 -4.50 -27.86
C LYS A 155 2.62 -5.34 -28.73
N LYS A 156 1.61 -5.99 -28.11
CA LYS A 156 0.61 -6.77 -28.86
C LYS A 156 -0.17 -5.89 -29.81
N LEU A 157 -0.65 -4.74 -29.35
CA LEU A 157 -1.39 -3.79 -30.18
C LEU A 157 -0.56 -3.27 -31.36
N ILE A 158 0.72 -2.95 -31.14
CA ILE A 158 1.65 -2.56 -32.20
C ILE A 158 1.76 -3.66 -33.25
N GLY A 159 1.90 -4.93 -32.84
CA GLY A 159 1.96 -6.06 -33.78
C GLY A 159 0.68 -6.20 -34.61
N GLU A 160 -0.48 -6.08 -33.98
CA GLU A 160 -1.77 -6.13 -34.66
C GLU A 160 -1.93 -4.98 -35.68
N LEU A 161 -1.56 -3.76 -35.30
CA LEU A 161 -1.59 -2.59 -36.21
C LEU A 161 -0.62 -2.74 -37.36
N GLN A 162 0.57 -3.30 -37.16
CA GLN A 162 1.51 -3.60 -38.23
C GLN A 162 0.95 -4.59 -39.24
N LEU A 163 0.25 -5.63 -38.79
CA LEU A 163 -0.43 -6.58 -39.69
C LEU A 163 -1.52 -5.91 -40.51
N VAL A 164 -2.35 -5.09 -39.88
CA VAL A 164 -3.40 -4.32 -40.58
C VAL A 164 -2.79 -3.38 -41.61
N TYR A 165 -1.76 -2.63 -41.22
CA TYR A 165 -1.05 -1.73 -42.09
C TYR A 165 -0.47 -2.46 -43.35
N ASN A 166 0.25 -3.57 -43.11
CA ASN A 166 0.83 -4.34 -44.21
C ASN A 166 -0.25 -4.91 -45.14
N LYS A 167 -1.35 -5.43 -44.60
CA LYS A 167 -2.49 -5.93 -45.39
C LYS A 167 -3.12 -4.82 -46.23
N THR A 168 -3.35 -3.65 -45.66
CA THR A 168 -3.93 -2.50 -46.37
C THR A 168 -2.98 -1.99 -47.46
N ARG A 169 -1.69 -1.90 -47.13
CA ARG A 169 -0.66 -1.52 -48.11
C ARG A 169 -0.62 -2.49 -49.29
N GLN A 170 -0.59 -3.80 -49.03
CA GLN A 170 -0.60 -4.82 -50.09
C GLN A 170 -1.87 -4.74 -50.94
N ALA A 171 -3.04 -4.55 -50.32
CA ALA A 171 -4.30 -4.38 -51.07
C ALA A 171 -4.29 -3.13 -51.96
N GLY A 172 -3.70 -2.01 -51.46
CA GLY A 172 -3.53 -0.80 -52.24
C GLY A 172 -2.65 -1.03 -53.46
N ILE A 173 -1.46 -1.64 -53.27
CA ILE A 173 -0.53 -1.96 -54.37
C ILE A 173 -1.19 -2.89 -55.41
N THR A 174 -1.89 -3.94 -54.92
CA THR A 174 -2.57 -4.87 -55.82
C THR A 174 -3.65 -4.18 -56.63
N LYS A 175 -4.41 -3.28 -56.02
CA LYS A 175 -5.44 -2.50 -56.71
C LYS A 175 -4.83 -1.61 -57.82
N GLU A 176 -3.76 -0.88 -57.49
CA GLU A 176 -3.06 -0.04 -58.48
C GLU A 176 -2.52 -0.86 -59.66
N ILE A 177 -1.90 -2.01 -59.40
CA ILE A 177 -1.41 -2.91 -60.44
C ILE A 177 -2.58 -3.41 -61.30
N THR A 178 -3.71 -3.80 -60.73
CA THR A 178 -4.88 -4.28 -61.44
C THR A 178 -5.49 -3.18 -62.33
N GLU A 179 -5.54 -1.96 -61.83
CA GLU A 179 -6.00 -0.79 -62.62
C GLU A 179 -5.09 -0.49 -63.80
N ILE A 180 -3.76 -0.56 -63.64
CA ILE A 180 -2.79 -0.35 -64.73
C ILE A 180 -2.92 -1.45 -65.78
N VAL A 181 -2.99 -2.72 -65.36
CA VAL A 181 -3.12 -3.85 -66.30
C VAL A 181 -4.48 -3.82 -67.02
N GLY A 182 -5.56 -3.50 -66.31
CA GLY A 182 -6.88 -3.34 -66.90
C GLY A 182 -6.97 -2.19 -67.88
N GLY A 183 -6.31 -1.04 -67.57
CA GLY A 183 -6.20 0.08 -68.51
C GLY A 183 -5.39 -0.24 -69.77
N ALA A 184 -4.28 -0.97 -69.59
CA ALA A 184 -3.47 -1.40 -70.77
C ALA A 184 -4.23 -2.39 -71.68
N ALA A 185 -5.01 -3.31 -71.11
CA ALA A 185 -5.84 -4.27 -71.82
C ALA A 185 -7.03 -3.58 -72.61
N ALA A 186 -7.50 -2.42 -72.14
CA ALA A 186 -8.58 -1.66 -72.77
C ALA A 186 -8.13 -0.81 -73.91
N VAL A 187 -6.80 -0.56 -74.11
CA VAL A 187 -6.21 0.27 -75.16
C VAL A 187 -5.57 -0.60 -76.25
N SER A 188 -5.38 -1.88 -76.05
CA SER A 188 -4.92 -2.87 -76.99
C SER A 188 -6.13 -3.52 -77.71
#